data_f915cbc5e56105574e601743ee531aaf
#
_entry.id   f915cbc5e56105574e601743ee531aaf
#
_cell.length_a   1.000
_cell.length_b   1.000
_cell.length_c   1.000
_cell.angle_alpha   90.00
_cell.angle_beta   90.00
_cell.angle_gamma   90.00
#
_symmetry.space_group_name_H-M   'P 1'
#
loop_
_entity.id
_entity.type
_entity.pdbx_description
1 polymer ?
#
loop_
_entity_poly.entity_id
_entity_poly.type
_entity_poly.pdbx_seq_one_letter_code
_entity_poly.pdbx_strand_id
1 'polypeptide(L)'
;MIHNCYFQFLFFVIEYIYIMSALCGCKKNRRIIMKKFLSLALALIMALAMFAGCAQQGAENAAEEPAAAEAPAEVPAEQPAEEAAAATVFPLTVKDQLGNEVTLEHAAERIVSGYYISSSTCIALGLKDKLVATEEKIDKRPIYKLAAPELIGKVGNVGSAKAFDLEACIAAEPDLVILPKKAKDYAATLAEMGIPAIVVNPESHEKLVEMVNLIAQLTGAEEKAKALTARYDEVMKKVEGLTANIADADKPTVYMCGTSSYLTTAPKDMYQASIVTSAGGKNAGDSLEGDSWTDISYEQLIAMNPDVIIIPTNNMANGQPDFTADEVMSDEQLKEVAAVKNGAVYNMPTGFEAWDSPVPSGVLGMLWMTAKLHPEVYTMEEFAADAADFYKTFYGFDMDTSSILGETVEKAA
;
A
#
# COMPACT_ATOMS: atom_id res chain seq x y z
N MET A 1 -33.45 -36.41 -17.45
CA MET A 1 -33.78 -35.63 -16.23
C MET A 1 -32.86 -34.41 -16.01
N ILE A 2 -31.66 -34.40 -16.56
CA ILE A 2 -30.69 -33.30 -16.40
C ILE A 2 -31.01 -32.06 -17.26
N HIS A 3 -31.65 -32.23 -18.44
CA HIS A 3 -31.98 -31.11 -19.34
C HIS A 3 -33.07 -30.16 -18.78
N ASN A 4 -33.95 -30.67 -17.92
CA ASN A 4 -35.05 -29.88 -17.37
C ASN A 4 -34.61 -28.98 -16.17
N CYS A 5 -33.56 -29.37 -15.43
CA CYS A 5 -33.00 -28.56 -14.37
C CYS A 5 -32.21 -27.31 -14.91
N TYR A 6 -31.57 -27.48 -16.07
CA TYR A 6 -30.81 -26.36 -16.68
C TYR A 6 -31.73 -25.26 -17.20
N PHE A 7 -32.88 -25.64 -17.76
CA PHE A 7 -33.86 -24.67 -18.30
C PHE A 7 -34.54 -23.87 -17.16
N GLN A 8 -34.83 -24.53 -16.05
CA GLN A 8 -35.41 -23.86 -14.87
C GLN A 8 -34.39 -22.92 -14.20
N PHE A 9 -33.13 -23.33 -14.10
CA PHE A 9 -32.08 -22.46 -13.52
C PHE A 9 -31.83 -21.21 -14.38
N LEU A 10 -31.79 -21.36 -15.70
CA LEU A 10 -31.63 -20.24 -16.62
C LEU A 10 -32.80 -19.25 -16.54
N PHE A 11 -34.02 -19.77 -16.37
CA PHE A 11 -35.22 -18.94 -16.21
C PHE A 11 -35.19 -18.13 -14.91
N PHE A 12 -34.77 -18.72 -13.79
CA PHE A 12 -34.62 -18.06 -12.50
C PHE A 12 -33.55 -16.95 -12.53
N VAL A 13 -32.44 -17.19 -13.22
CA VAL A 13 -31.37 -16.18 -13.35
C VAL A 13 -31.84 -14.99 -14.21
N ILE A 14 -32.59 -15.24 -15.27
CA ILE A 14 -33.14 -14.17 -16.13
C ILE A 14 -34.20 -13.34 -15.39
N GLU A 15 -35.09 -13.97 -14.62
CA GLU A 15 -36.05 -13.24 -13.77
C GLU A 15 -35.40 -12.41 -12.68
N TYR A 16 -34.37 -12.96 -12.02
CA TYR A 16 -33.63 -12.22 -10.99
C TYR A 16 -32.94 -10.98 -11.57
N ILE A 17 -32.32 -11.10 -12.75
CA ILE A 17 -31.70 -9.96 -13.45
C ILE A 17 -32.75 -8.90 -13.83
N TYR A 18 -33.94 -9.34 -14.24
CA TYR A 18 -35.03 -8.44 -14.62
C TYR A 18 -35.57 -7.66 -13.41
N ILE A 19 -35.75 -8.30 -12.26
CA ILE A 19 -36.23 -7.72 -11.03
C ILE A 19 -35.17 -6.72 -10.46
N MET A 20 -33.89 -7.08 -10.45
CA MET A 20 -32.81 -6.20 -10.00
C MET A 20 -32.63 -4.99 -10.92
N SER A 21 -32.87 -5.16 -12.24
CA SER A 21 -32.80 -4.05 -13.19
C SER A 21 -33.98 -3.06 -13.07
N ALA A 22 -35.11 -3.51 -12.52
CA ALA A 22 -36.28 -2.69 -12.28
C ALA A 22 -36.16 -1.85 -10.99
N LEU A 23 -35.39 -2.32 -10.01
CA LEU A 23 -35.16 -1.65 -8.73
C LEU A 23 -34.08 -0.54 -8.81
N CYS A 24 -33.21 -0.56 -9.82
CA CYS A 24 -32.16 0.44 -10.01
C CYS A 24 -32.61 1.55 -10.95
N GLY A 25 -33.13 2.66 -10.41
CA GLY A 25 -33.78 3.78 -11.12
C GLY A 25 -32.91 4.63 -12.07
N CYS A 26 -31.70 4.21 -12.46
CA CYS A 26 -30.77 4.98 -13.28
C CYS A 26 -30.71 4.47 -14.72
N LYS A 27 -31.38 5.16 -15.64
CA LYS A 27 -31.48 4.81 -17.09
C LYS A 27 -30.14 4.79 -17.85
N LYS A 28 -29.09 5.46 -17.36
CA LYS A 28 -27.82 5.65 -18.10
C LYS A 28 -26.87 4.45 -17.98
N ASN A 29 -26.96 3.63 -16.93
CA ASN A 29 -26.04 2.51 -16.69
C ASN A 29 -26.57 1.13 -17.16
N ARG A 30 -27.80 1.04 -17.61
CA ARG A 30 -28.47 -0.23 -17.97
C ARG A 30 -27.77 -1.00 -19.10
N ARG A 31 -27.25 -0.29 -20.10
CA ARG A 31 -26.56 -0.93 -21.26
C ARG A 31 -25.17 -1.47 -20.94
N ILE A 32 -24.46 -0.85 -20.01
CA ILE A 32 -23.10 -1.26 -19.62
C ILE A 32 -23.17 -2.50 -18.73
N ILE A 33 -24.09 -2.51 -17.79
CA ILE A 33 -24.31 -3.63 -16.87
C ILE A 33 -24.77 -4.88 -17.65
N MET A 34 -25.73 -4.75 -18.56
CA MET A 34 -26.18 -5.87 -19.40
C MET A 34 -25.06 -6.46 -20.28
N LYS A 35 -24.17 -5.64 -20.85
CA LYS A 35 -23.04 -6.12 -21.66
C LYS A 35 -22.01 -6.89 -20.84
N LYS A 36 -21.72 -6.48 -19.61
CA LYS A 36 -20.77 -7.17 -18.71
C LYS A 36 -21.33 -8.51 -18.22
N PHE A 37 -22.63 -8.60 -17.91
CA PHE A 37 -23.25 -9.87 -17.51
C PHE A 37 -23.43 -10.85 -18.67
N LEU A 38 -23.70 -10.36 -19.88
CA LEU A 38 -23.80 -11.21 -21.06
C LEU A 38 -22.44 -11.85 -21.43
N SER A 39 -21.33 -11.10 -21.29
CA SER A 39 -19.99 -11.65 -21.51
C SER A 39 -19.56 -12.66 -20.44
N LEU A 40 -19.97 -12.47 -19.19
CA LEU A 40 -19.69 -13.41 -18.09
C LEU A 40 -20.47 -14.73 -18.25
N ALA A 41 -21.73 -14.65 -18.66
CA ALA A 41 -22.57 -15.83 -18.94
C ALA A 41 -22.02 -16.65 -20.13
N LEU A 42 -21.52 -15.99 -21.17
CA LEU A 42 -20.93 -16.66 -22.35
C LEU A 42 -19.61 -17.36 -21.99
N ALA A 43 -18.79 -16.78 -21.13
CA ALA A 43 -17.54 -17.37 -20.66
C ALA A 43 -17.79 -18.61 -19.78
N LEU A 44 -18.84 -18.59 -18.95
CA LEU A 44 -19.20 -19.73 -18.10
C LEU A 44 -19.73 -20.92 -18.91
N ILE A 45 -20.46 -20.67 -20.00
CA ILE A 45 -20.97 -21.71 -20.91
C ILE A 45 -19.84 -22.38 -21.69
N MET A 46 -18.79 -21.62 -22.09
CA MET A 46 -17.61 -22.20 -22.77
C MET A 46 -16.74 -23.04 -21.83
N ALA A 47 -16.64 -22.68 -20.56
CA ALA A 47 -15.86 -23.44 -19.57
C ALA A 47 -16.53 -24.81 -19.25
N LEU A 48 -17.87 -24.87 -19.25
CA LEU A 48 -18.62 -26.11 -19.01
C LEU A 48 -18.60 -27.07 -20.18
N ALA A 49 -18.40 -26.61 -21.43
CA ALA A 49 -18.31 -27.45 -22.61
C ALA A 49 -16.98 -28.21 -22.70
N MET A 50 -15.93 -27.79 -22.04
CA MET A 50 -14.60 -28.45 -22.05
C MET A 50 -14.49 -29.61 -21.04
N PHE A 51 -15.44 -29.78 -20.12
CA PHE A 51 -15.41 -30.87 -19.13
C PHE A 51 -16.31 -32.09 -19.51
N ALA A 52 -16.99 -32.05 -20.64
CA ALA A 52 -17.93 -33.12 -21.07
C ALA A 52 -17.33 -34.13 -22.05
N GLY A 53 -16.04 -34.12 -22.31
CA GLY A 53 -15.41 -34.91 -23.38
C GLY A 53 -14.30 -35.86 -22.97
N CYS A 54 -14.41 -36.63 -21.87
CA CYS A 54 -13.55 -37.79 -21.64
C CYS A 54 -14.19 -38.77 -20.65
N ALA A 55 -15.06 -39.61 -21.14
CA ALA A 55 -15.43 -40.87 -20.48
C ALA A 55 -16.07 -41.81 -21.49
N GLN A 56 -15.30 -42.70 -22.11
CA GLN A 56 -15.80 -44.05 -22.49
C GLN A 56 -14.68 -44.88 -23.14
N GLN A 57 -14.56 -46.07 -22.59
CA GLN A 57 -14.01 -47.36 -23.05
C GLN A 57 -12.81 -47.81 -22.23
N GLY A 58 -12.77 -49.00 -21.66
CA GLY A 58 -13.59 -50.19 -21.62
C GLY A 58 -12.79 -51.29 -20.95
N ALA A 59 -13.44 -52.20 -20.26
CA ALA A 59 -12.92 -53.26 -19.42
C ALA A 59 -12.17 -54.36 -20.23
N GLU A 60 -11.21 -55.04 -19.62
CA GLU A 60 -11.31 -56.48 -19.24
C GLU A 60 -9.89 -57.09 -19.03
N ASN A 61 -9.80 -57.75 -17.88
CA ASN A 61 -9.20 -59.03 -17.57
C ASN A 61 -7.74 -59.20 -17.19
N ALA A 62 -7.68 -59.74 -16.00
CA ALA A 62 -7.05 -60.96 -15.50
C ALA A 62 -5.74 -60.85 -14.72
N ALA A 63 -5.85 -61.49 -13.56
CA ALA A 63 -4.87 -61.73 -12.51
C ALA A 63 -3.57 -62.42 -12.93
N GLU A 64 -2.49 -62.06 -12.25
CA GLU A 64 -1.54 -63.00 -11.69
C GLU A 64 -0.54 -62.27 -10.78
N GLU A 65 -0.42 -62.72 -9.52
CA GLU A 65 0.63 -62.46 -8.57
C GLU A 65 1.58 -63.67 -8.53
N PRO A 66 2.76 -63.69 -7.87
CA PRO A 66 3.72 -62.63 -7.48
C PRO A 66 5.18 -62.98 -7.88
N ALA A 67 6.10 -62.01 -7.84
CA ALA A 67 7.51 -62.28 -7.53
C ALA A 67 8.24 -61.04 -7.01
N ALA A 68 9.00 -61.27 -5.97
CA ALA A 68 9.71 -60.30 -5.15
C ALA A 68 10.99 -59.73 -5.80
N ALA A 69 11.39 -58.59 -5.19
CA ALA A 69 12.75 -58.06 -5.06
C ALA A 69 13.25 -57.13 -6.19
N GLU A 70 13.44 -55.89 -5.83
CA GLU A 70 14.71 -55.14 -5.70
C GLU A 70 14.39 -53.65 -5.60
N ALA A 71 14.95 -53.02 -4.58
CA ALA A 71 14.85 -51.56 -4.38
C ALA A 71 15.66 -50.81 -5.46
N PRO A 72 15.10 -49.78 -6.11
CA PRO A 72 15.90 -48.86 -6.91
C PRO A 72 16.38 -47.70 -6.02
N ALA A 73 17.62 -47.31 -6.27
CA ALA A 73 18.35 -46.19 -5.68
C ALA A 73 17.56 -44.89 -5.70
N GLU A 74 17.71 -44.10 -4.63
CA GLU A 74 17.26 -42.71 -4.50
C GLU A 74 17.81 -41.88 -5.67
N VAL A 75 16.93 -41.39 -6.50
CA VAL A 75 17.21 -40.31 -7.43
C VAL A 75 17.12 -39.00 -6.60
N PRO A 76 18.15 -38.13 -6.64
CA PRO A 76 18.07 -36.83 -5.98
C PRO A 76 16.89 -36.05 -6.57
N ALA A 77 15.99 -35.55 -5.70
CA ALA A 77 14.94 -34.64 -6.09
C ALA A 77 15.59 -33.39 -6.73
N GLU A 78 15.37 -33.19 -8.01
CA GLU A 78 15.64 -31.91 -8.67
C GLU A 78 14.81 -30.85 -7.93
N GLN A 79 15.50 -29.91 -7.28
CA GLN A 79 14.91 -28.66 -6.82
C GLN A 79 14.32 -27.96 -8.06
N PRO A 80 13.10 -27.40 -7.95
CA PRO A 80 12.58 -26.55 -9.01
C PRO A 80 13.59 -25.43 -9.26
N ALA A 81 14.08 -25.34 -10.49
CA ALA A 81 14.88 -24.21 -10.93
C ALA A 81 14.04 -22.95 -10.69
N GLU A 82 14.55 -22.05 -9.88
CA GLU A 82 14.03 -20.70 -9.68
C GLU A 82 14.03 -20.04 -11.07
N GLU A 83 12.83 -19.79 -11.59
CA GLU A 83 12.64 -19.15 -12.89
C GLU A 83 13.21 -17.72 -12.74
N ALA A 84 14.41 -17.49 -13.25
CA ALA A 84 15.00 -16.16 -13.30
C ALA A 84 14.02 -15.24 -14.02
N ALA A 85 13.57 -14.19 -13.37
CA ALA A 85 12.69 -13.20 -13.96
C ALA A 85 13.33 -12.71 -15.27
N ALA A 86 12.62 -12.84 -16.39
CA ALA A 86 13.13 -12.40 -17.69
C ALA A 86 13.40 -10.89 -17.60
N ALA A 87 14.64 -10.48 -17.88
CA ALA A 87 15.02 -9.08 -17.85
C ALA A 87 14.11 -8.25 -18.78
N THR A 88 13.66 -7.11 -18.30
CA THR A 88 12.80 -6.18 -19.07
C THR A 88 13.50 -5.79 -20.36
N VAL A 89 12.79 -5.91 -21.49
CA VAL A 89 13.31 -5.59 -22.83
C VAL A 89 12.85 -4.19 -23.23
N PHE A 90 13.79 -3.38 -23.70
CA PHE A 90 13.52 -2.04 -24.23
C PHE A 90 13.55 -2.04 -25.78
N PRO A 91 12.77 -1.13 -26.46
CA PRO A 91 11.92 -0.10 -25.88
C PRO A 91 10.74 -0.70 -25.11
N LEU A 92 10.42 -0.09 -23.96
CA LEU A 92 9.35 -0.53 -23.08
C LEU A 92 8.24 0.54 -23.04
N THR A 93 7.00 0.15 -23.32
CA THR A 93 5.82 1.00 -23.12
C THR A 93 5.03 0.50 -21.92
N VAL A 94 4.80 1.39 -20.96
CA VAL A 94 4.00 1.12 -19.76
C VAL A 94 2.80 2.05 -19.67
N LYS A 95 1.84 1.72 -18.81
CA LYS A 95 0.79 2.64 -18.38
C LYS A 95 1.10 3.14 -16.99
N ASP A 96 1.07 4.45 -16.80
CA ASP A 96 1.18 5.05 -15.47
C ASP A 96 -0.12 4.87 -14.65
N GLN A 97 -0.10 5.29 -13.39
CA GLN A 97 -1.27 5.12 -12.51
C GLN A 97 -2.47 6.01 -12.86
N LEU A 98 -2.36 6.90 -13.83
CA LEU A 98 -3.48 7.65 -14.41
C LEU A 98 -3.91 7.09 -15.77
N GLY A 99 -3.24 6.04 -16.28
CA GLY A 99 -3.54 5.37 -17.55
C GLY A 99 -2.86 5.98 -18.76
N ASN A 100 -1.91 6.91 -18.59
CA ASN A 100 -1.13 7.46 -19.69
C ASN A 100 -0.08 6.44 -20.15
N GLU A 101 0.09 6.30 -21.48
CA GLU A 101 1.12 5.46 -22.07
C GLU A 101 2.45 6.23 -22.13
N VAL A 102 3.51 5.62 -21.59
CA VAL A 102 4.86 6.19 -21.56
C VAL A 102 5.84 5.15 -22.08
N THR A 103 6.70 5.55 -23.04
CA THR A 103 7.69 4.68 -23.64
C THR A 103 9.09 5.14 -23.27
N LEU A 104 9.92 4.21 -22.81
CA LEU A 104 11.36 4.41 -22.63
C LEU A 104 12.12 3.56 -23.64
N GLU A 105 13.17 4.14 -24.25
CA GLU A 105 14.05 3.44 -25.17
C GLU A 105 15.09 2.57 -24.48
N HIS A 106 15.40 2.85 -23.21
CA HIS A 106 16.33 2.14 -22.34
C HIS A 106 15.91 2.28 -20.88
N ALA A 107 16.47 1.47 -20.00
CA ALA A 107 16.27 1.63 -18.55
C ALA A 107 16.74 3.03 -18.08
N ALA A 108 15.95 3.68 -17.24
CA ALA A 108 16.28 5.01 -16.78
C ALA A 108 17.54 5.05 -15.92
N GLU A 109 18.41 6.01 -16.20
CA GLU A 109 19.67 6.26 -15.51
C GLU A 109 19.72 7.66 -14.86
N ARG A 110 18.80 8.57 -15.27
CA ARG A 110 18.74 9.95 -14.78
C ARG A 110 17.31 10.29 -14.38
N ILE A 111 17.01 10.03 -13.12
CA ILE A 111 15.65 10.12 -12.59
C ILE A 111 15.44 11.47 -11.89
N VAL A 112 14.38 12.17 -12.26
CA VAL A 112 13.83 13.29 -11.48
C VAL A 112 12.57 12.79 -10.75
N SER A 113 12.54 12.94 -9.43
CA SER A 113 11.37 12.60 -8.62
C SER A 113 10.79 13.86 -7.96
N GLY A 114 9.60 14.27 -8.39
CA GLY A 114 8.86 15.42 -7.84
C GLY A 114 7.98 15.10 -6.64
N TYR A 115 8.15 13.91 -6.03
CA TYR A 115 7.29 13.44 -4.94
C TYR A 115 8.06 12.62 -3.92
N TYR A 116 7.94 12.95 -2.64
CA TYR A 116 8.70 12.29 -1.58
C TYR A 116 8.46 10.78 -1.49
N ILE A 117 7.27 10.30 -1.83
CA ILE A 117 6.95 8.86 -1.82
C ILE A 117 7.73 8.14 -2.92
N SER A 118 7.76 8.69 -4.15
CA SER A 118 8.54 8.08 -5.24
C SER A 118 10.05 8.23 -5.03
N SER A 119 10.52 9.33 -4.44
CA SER A 119 11.94 9.47 -4.08
C SER A 119 12.37 8.43 -3.05
N SER A 120 11.55 8.22 -2.01
CA SER A 120 11.77 7.19 -1.00
C SER A 120 11.74 5.79 -1.61
N THR A 121 10.81 5.55 -2.55
CA THR A 121 10.75 4.29 -3.31
C THR A 121 12.02 4.06 -4.13
N CYS A 122 12.54 5.10 -4.81
CA CYS A 122 13.83 4.99 -5.51
C CYS A 122 14.97 4.64 -4.55
N ILE A 123 15.00 5.22 -3.35
CA ILE A 123 16.02 4.89 -2.33
C ILE A 123 15.89 3.43 -1.90
N ALA A 124 14.68 2.96 -1.58
CA ALA A 124 14.44 1.58 -1.15
C ALA A 124 14.76 0.55 -2.24
N LEU A 125 14.58 0.91 -3.51
CA LEU A 125 14.95 0.10 -4.67
C LEU A 125 16.45 0.17 -5.02
N GLY A 126 17.25 0.93 -4.26
CA GLY A 126 18.70 1.07 -4.50
C GLY A 126 19.03 1.97 -5.69
N LEU A 127 18.12 2.86 -6.10
CA LEU A 127 18.26 3.77 -7.25
C LEU A 127 18.77 5.17 -6.88
N LYS A 128 19.24 5.37 -5.66
CA LYS A 128 19.66 6.68 -5.17
C LYS A 128 20.73 7.35 -6.05
N ASP A 129 21.65 6.58 -6.61
CA ASP A 129 22.71 7.08 -7.49
C ASP A 129 22.18 7.55 -8.87
N LYS A 130 20.96 7.14 -9.25
CA LYS A 130 20.27 7.58 -10.46
C LYS A 130 19.40 8.83 -10.24
N LEU A 131 19.17 9.27 -9.00
CA LEU A 131 18.42 10.48 -8.70
C LEU A 131 19.26 11.72 -9.01
N VAL A 132 18.88 12.49 -10.02
CA VAL A 132 19.55 13.74 -10.41
C VAL A 132 18.86 15.00 -9.86
N ALA A 133 17.56 14.92 -9.56
CA ALA A 133 16.83 15.94 -8.80
C ALA A 133 15.65 15.31 -8.04
N THR A 134 15.27 15.92 -6.93
CA THR A 134 14.20 15.46 -6.05
C THR A 134 13.27 16.62 -5.64
N GLU A 135 12.20 16.28 -4.92
CA GLU A 135 11.35 17.26 -4.26
C GLU A 135 12.13 18.14 -3.26
N GLU A 136 11.53 19.27 -2.88
CA GLU A 136 12.12 20.20 -1.92
C GLU A 136 12.25 19.60 -0.51
N LYS A 137 13.13 20.19 0.31
CA LYS A 137 13.26 19.92 1.76
C LYS A 137 13.72 18.50 2.11
N ILE A 138 14.49 17.84 1.25
CA ILE A 138 15.06 16.51 1.54
C ILE A 138 15.98 16.56 2.79
N ASP A 139 16.61 17.69 3.08
CA ASP A 139 17.42 17.93 4.27
C ASP A 139 16.62 17.91 5.59
N LYS A 140 15.30 18.05 5.52
CA LYS A 140 14.38 17.99 6.66
C LYS A 140 13.81 16.59 6.91
N ARG A 141 13.90 15.69 5.92
CA ARG A 141 13.36 14.34 6.04
C ARG A 141 14.37 13.36 6.62
N PRO A 142 14.09 12.68 7.75
CA PRO A 142 15.03 11.78 8.40
C PRO A 142 15.57 10.70 7.47
N ILE A 143 14.73 10.11 6.61
CA ILE A 143 15.10 9.01 5.73
C ILE A 143 16.27 9.36 4.80
N TYR A 144 16.34 10.60 4.29
CA TYR A 144 17.47 10.99 3.45
C TYR A 144 18.77 11.03 4.25
N LYS A 145 18.70 11.50 5.52
CA LYS A 145 19.88 11.56 6.40
C LYS A 145 20.39 10.17 6.77
N LEU A 146 19.49 9.20 6.89
CA LEU A 146 19.79 7.83 7.29
C LEU A 146 20.24 6.95 6.13
N ALA A 147 19.51 6.99 4.99
CA ALA A 147 19.69 6.06 3.88
C ALA A 147 20.39 6.66 2.66
N ALA A 148 20.35 7.98 2.48
CA ALA A 148 20.87 8.66 1.29
C ALA A 148 21.47 10.04 1.59
N PRO A 149 22.35 10.18 2.61
CA PRO A 149 22.92 11.48 2.99
C PRO A 149 23.73 12.15 1.86
N GLU A 150 24.23 11.36 0.92
CA GLU A 150 24.94 11.84 -0.26
C GLU A 150 24.08 12.66 -1.22
N LEU A 151 22.75 12.55 -1.18
CA LEU A 151 21.85 13.35 -2.01
C LEU A 151 21.69 14.78 -1.50
N ILE A 152 21.84 14.99 -0.18
CA ILE A 152 21.58 16.27 0.47
C ILE A 152 22.58 17.32 -0.01
N GLY A 153 22.09 18.37 -0.66
CA GLY A 153 22.90 19.46 -1.21
C GLY A 153 23.66 19.13 -2.49
N LYS A 154 23.46 17.94 -3.09
CA LYS A 154 24.12 17.53 -4.33
C LYS A 154 23.16 17.37 -5.51
N VAL A 155 21.94 16.89 -5.27
CA VAL A 155 20.93 16.74 -6.33
C VAL A 155 20.13 18.03 -6.51
N GLY A 156 19.56 18.20 -7.72
CA GLY A 156 18.67 19.32 -8.01
C GLY A 156 17.41 19.32 -7.15
N ASN A 157 16.73 20.45 -7.07
CA ASN A 157 15.46 20.62 -6.36
C ASN A 157 14.39 21.04 -7.37
N VAL A 158 13.33 20.26 -7.50
CA VAL A 158 12.22 20.51 -8.44
C VAL A 158 10.95 20.98 -7.72
N GLY A 159 11.08 21.58 -6.54
CA GLY A 159 9.96 22.15 -5.80
C GLY A 159 9.11 21.11 -5.07
N SER A 160 7.83 21.40 -4.91
CA SER A 160 6.88 20.55 -4.21
C SER A 160 5.82 19.98 -5.15
N ALA A 161 5.06 18.98 -4.66
CA ALA A 161 3.92 18.42 -5.40
C ALA A 161 2.87 19.48 -5.84
N LYS A 162 2.76 20.61 -5.13
CA LYS A 162 1.84 21.71 -5.45
C LYS A 162 2.47 22.82 -6.30
N ALA A 163 3.80 22.90 -6.30
CA ALA A 163 4.58 23.94 -6.98
C ALA A 163 5.83 23.28 -7.59
N PHE A 164 5.59 22.44 -8.61
CA PHE A 164 6.66 21.77 -9.34
C PHE A 164 7.43 22.76 -10.22
N ASP A 165 8.74 22.72 -10.13
CA ASP A 165 9.65 23.56 -10.92
C ASP A 165 10.07 22.82 -12.20
N LEU A 166 9.37 23.11 -13.29
CA LEU A 166 9.62 22.51 -14.59
C LEU A 166 11.00 22.92 -15.16
N GLU A 167 11.45 24.15 -14.93
CA GLU A 167 12.73 24.64 -15.44
C GLU A 167 13.89 23.89 -14.76
N ALA A 168 13.83 23.76 -13.43
CA ALA A 168 14.81 22.97 -12.69
C ALA A 168 14.79 21.48 -13.09
N CYS A 169 13.61 20.93 -13.38
CA CYS A 169 13.47 19.56 -13.88
C CYS A 169 14.17 19.37 -15.21
N ILE A 170 13.93 20.26 -16.20
CA ILE A 170 14.55 20.19 -17.52
C ILE A 170 16.07 20.38 -17.41
N ALA A 171 16.52 21.32 -16.57
CA ALA A 171 17.95 21.59 -16.36
C ALA A 171 18.72 20.41 -15.74
N ALA A 172 18.02 19.47 -15.10
CA ALA A 172 18.61 18.24 -14.60
C ALA A 172 18.82 17.17 -15.68
N GLU A 173 18.36 17.41 -16.92
CA GLU A 173 18.48 16.50 -18.08
C GLU A 173 18.06 15.05 -17.75
N PRO A 174 16.81 14.82 -17.28
CA PRO A 174 16.35 13.48 -16.94
C PRO A 174 16.00 12.65 -18.18
N ASP A 175 16.12 11.32 -18.03
CA ASP A 175 15.55 10.34 -18.96
C ASP A 175 14.26 9.69 -18.41
N LEU A 176 13.91 9.99 -17.14
CA LEU A 176 12.62 9.66 -16.53
C LEU A 176 12.25 10.72 -15.50
N VAL A 177 11.00 11.21 -15.56
CA VAL A 177 10.42 12.07 -14.53
C VAL A 177 9.27 11.34 -13.84
N ILE A 178 9.25 11.35 -12.49
CA ILE A 178 8.17 10.77 -11.68
C ILE A 178 7.41 11.92 -11.01
N LEU A 179 6.15 12.09 -11.39
CA LEU A 179 5.28 13.18 -10.94
C LEU A 179 4.19 12.66 -10.00
N PRO A 180 3.86 13.38 -8.91
CA PRO A 180 2.63 13.11 -8.16
C PRO A 180 1.39 13.50 -8.99
N LYS A 181 0.23 12.91 -8.69
CA LYS A 181 -1.08 13.27 -9.30
C LYS A 181 -1.34 14.79 -9.31
N LYS A 182 -0.87 15.51 -8.29
CA LYS A 182 -1.04 16.98 -8.20
C LYS A 182 -0.24 17.76 -9.25
N ALA A 183 0.81 17.18 -9.80
CA ALA A 183 1.66 17.76 -10.85
C ALA A 183 1.44 17.11 -12.22
N LYS A 184 0.37 16.35 -12.42
CA LYS A 184 0.07 15.58 -13.64
C LYS A 184 0.07 16.40 -14.92
N ASP A 185 -0.29 17.69 -14.85
CA ASP A 185 -0.42 18.56 -16.03
C ASP A 185 0.95 18.84 -16.69
N TYR A 186 2.06 18.67 -15.96
CA TYR A 186 3.40 18.79 -16.51
C TYR A 186 3.82 17.58 -17.37
N ALA A 187 3.16 16.41 -17.22
CA ALA A 187 3.52 15.22 -17.97
C ALA A 187 3.40 15.41 -19.49
N ALA A 188 2.34 16.09 -19.96
CA ALA A 188 2.15 16.38 -21.36
C ALA A 188 3.24 17.34 -21.91
N THR A 189 3.58 18.38 -21.15
CA THR A 189 4.64 19.33 -21.53
C THR A 189 6.00 18.65 -21.63
N LEU A 190 6.34 17.76 -20.67
CA LEU A 190 7.58 17.00 -20.71
C LEU A 190 7.61 16.04 -21.91
N ALA A 191 6.49 15.38 -22.23
CA ALA A 191 6.38 14.49 -23.39
C ALA A 191 6.58 15.25 -24.73
N GLU A 192 6.03 16.48 -24.87
CA GLU A 192 6.27 17.35 -26.03
C GLU A 192 7.76 17.71 -26.20
N MET A 193 8.51 17.72 -25.11
CA MET A 193 9.96 17.97 -25.10
C MET A 193 10.79 16.67 -25.27
N GLY A 194 10.13 15.52 -25.44
CA GLY A 194 10.79 14.22 -25.56
C GLY A 194 11.32 13.66 -24.24
N ILE A 195 10.83 14.15 -23.09
CA ILE A 195 11.21 13.69 -21.75
C ILE A 195 10.11 12.76 -21.22
N PRO A 196 10.35 11.45 -21.05
CA PRO A 196 9.38 10.53 -20.50
C PRO A 196 8.99 10.91 -19.07
N ALA A 197 7.68 10.97 -18.80
CA ALA A 197 7.17 11.30 -17.47
C ALA A 197 6.02 10.35 -17.09
N ILE A 198 6.09 9.72 -15.93
CA ILE A 198 5.01 8.93 -15.34
C ILE A 198 4.35 9.70 -14.20
N VAL A 199 3.05 9.52 -14.05
CA VAL A 199 2.28 10.08 -12.94
C VAL A 199 1.91 8.99 -11.97
N VAL A 200 2.23 9.18 -10.69
CA VAL A 200 1.96 8.21 -9.62
C VAL A 200 0.91 8.73 -8.64
N ASN A 201 0.12 7.80 -8.09
CA ASN A 201 -0.94 8.07 -7.12
C ASN A 201 -1.10 6.90 -6.16
N PRO A 202 -0.12 6.63 -5.27
CA PRO A 202 -0.07 5.45 -4.42
C PRO A 202 -0.97 5.57 -3.17
N GLU A 203 -2.26 5.90 -3.33
CA GLU A 203 -3.18 6.20 -2.21
C GLU A 203 -3.82 4.93 -1.59
N SER A 204 -3.28 3.73 -1.85
CA SER A 204 -3.60 2.48 -1.18
C SER A 204 -2.40 1.55 -1.19
N HIS A 205 -2.46 0.45 -0.41
CA HIS A 205 -1.40 -0.56 -0.41
C HIS A 205 -1.17 -1.16 -1.81
N GLU A 206 -2.25 -1.53 -2.51
CA GLU A 206 -2.19 -2.09 -3.87
C GLU A 206 -1.55 -1.09 -4.85
N LYS A 207 -1.93 0.19 -4.75
CA LYS A 207 -1.35 1.24 -5.60
C LYS A 207 0.09 1.56 -5.26
N LEU A 208 0.51 1.40 -4.02
CA LEU A 208 1.92 1.47 -3.65
C LEU A 208 2.71 0.35 -4.33
N VAL A 209 2.21 -0.90 -4.29
CA VAL A 209 2.81 -2.05 -4.97
C VAL A 209 2.87 -1.83 -6.49
N GLU A 210 1.80 -1.32 -7.10
CA GLU A 210 1.79 -0.95 -8.52
C GLU A 210 2.89 0.08 -8.84
N MET A 211 3.04 1.13 -8.04
CA MET A 211 4.06 2.16 -8.23
C MET A 211 5.47 1.59 -8.08
N VAL A 212 5.72 0.77 -7.07
CA VAL A 212 7.01 0.09 -6.85
C VAL A 212 7.40 -0.73 -8.09
N ASN A 213 6.47 -1.55 -8.60
CA ASN A 213 6.70 -2.38 -9.78
C ASN A 213 6.87 -1.54 -11.06
N LEU A 214 6.10 -0.47 -11.22
CA LEU A 214 6.21 0.45 -12.35
C LEU A 214 7.59 1.12 -12.40
N ILE A 215 8.06 1.67 -11.28
CA ILE A 215 9.39 2.27 -11.18
C ILE A 215 10.46 1.22 -11.46
N ALA A 216 10.32 0.01 -10.92
CA ALA A 216 11.28 -1.06 -11.11
C ALA A 216 11.43 -1.47 -12.58
N GLN A 217 10.31 -1.66 -13.29
CA GLN A 217 10.32 -2.00 -14.73
C GLN A 217 11.03 -0.93 -15.57
N LEU A 218 10.83 0.35 -15.24
CA LEU A 218 11.43 1.46 -15.97
C LEU A 218 12.92 1.68 -15.66
N THR A 219 13.44 1.08 -14.58
CA THR A 219 14.80 1.33 -14.06
C THR A 219 15.69 0.09 -13.99
N GLY A 220 15.15 -1.09 -14.26
CA GLY A 220 15.86 -2.37 -14.13
C GLY A 220 16.04 -2.82 -12.67
N ALA A 221 15.12 -2.44 -11.77
CA ALA A 221 15.19 -2.75 -10.34
C ALA A 221 14.19 -3.85 -9.90
N GLU A 222 13.76 -4.73 -10.82
CA GLU A 222 12.68 -5.71 -10.61
C GLU A 222 12.97 -6.68 -9.47
N GLU A 223 14.22 -7.14 -9.31
CA GLU A 223 14.59 -8.03 -8.20
C GLU A 223 14.44 -7.35 -6.84
N LYS A 224 14.78 -6.06 -6.76
CA LYS A 224 14.58 -5.28 -5.51
C LYS A 224 13.09 -5.05 -5.24
N ALA A 225 12.31 -4.76 -6.27
CA ALA A 225 10.87 -4.60 -6.15
C ALA A 225 10.19 -5.89 -5.71
N LYS A 226 10.57 -7.04 -6.28
CA LYS A 226 10.08 -8.37 -5.91
C LYS A 226 10.36 -8.65 -4.42
N ALA A 227 11.57 -8.36 -3.94
CA ALA A 227 11.91 -8.52 -2.53
C ALA A 227 11.08 -7.61 -1.61
N LEU A 228 10.91 -6.33 -2.00
CA LEU A 228 10.15 -5.34 -1.22
C LEU A 228 8.66 -5.70 -1.17
N THR A 229 8.06 -6.05 -2.30
CA THR A 229 6.63 -6.43 -2.37
C THR A 229 6.35 -7.76 -1.67
N ALA A 230 7.27 -8.73 -1.73
CA ALA A 230 7.18 -9.96 -0.94
C ALA A 230 7.19 -9.66 0.57
N ARG A 231 8.02 -8.71 1.04
CA ARG A 231 8.00 -8.27 2.44
C ARG A 231 6.66 -7.61 2.82
N TYR A 232 6.04 -6.86 1.90
CA TYR A 232 4.70 -6.31 2.15
C TYR A 232 3.67 -7.44 2.37
N ASP A 233 3.68 -8.46 1.53
CA ASP A 233 2.79 -9.62 1.68
C ASP A 233 3.04 -10.36 3.00
N GLU A 234 4.29 -10.52 3.43
CA GLU A 234 4.66 -11.11 4.72
C GLU A 234 4.10 -10.30 5.89
N VAL A 235 4.28 -8.97 5.87
CA VAL A 235 3.76 -8.08 6.92
C VAL A 235 2.24 -8.09 6.95
N MET A 236 1.57 -8.01 5.79
CA MET A 236 0.11 -8.07 5.71
C MET A 236 -0.44 -9.37 6.29
N LYS A 237 0.15 -10.52 5.93
CA LYS A 237 -0.22 -11.84 6.49
C LYS A 237 0.05 -11.93 7.99
N LYS A 238 1.17 -11.35 8.45
CA LYS A 238 1.49 -11.30 9.89
C LYS A 238 0.44 -10.51 10.65
N VAL A 239 0.10 -9.30 10.21
CA VAL A 239 -0.91 -8.44 10.83
C VAL A 239 -2.28 -9.13 10.82
N GLU A 240 -2.70 -9.71 9.69
CA GLU A 240 -3.94 -10.47 9.58
C GLU A 240 -3.97 -11.63 10.58
N GLY A 241 -2.89 -12.41 10.67
CA GLY A 241 -2.78 -13.52 11.63
C GLY A 241 -2.86 -13.08 13.09
N LEU A 242 -2.21 -11.96 13.44
CA LEU A 242 -2.23 -11.39 14.78
C LEU A 242 -3.63 -10.88 15.19
N THR A 243 -4.37 -10.32 14.25
CA THR A 243 -5.67 -9.66 14.51
C THR A 243 -6.88 -10.56 14.26
N ALA A 244 -6.71 -11.72 13.60
CA ALA A 244 -7.79 -12.62 13.16
C ALA A 244 -8.72 -13.08 14.28
N ASN A 245 -8.20 -13.25 15.49
CA ASN A 245 -8.96 -13.76 16.64
C ASN A 245 -9.46 -12.66 17.59
N ILE A 246 -9.24 -11.39 17.27
CA ILE A 246 -9.73 -10.27 18.07
C ILE A 246 -11.22 -10.11 17.81
N ALA A 247 -12.02 -10.35 18.86
CA ALA A 247 -13.47 -10.21 18.74
C ALA A 247 -13.85 -8.75 18.43
N ASP A 248 -14.91 -8.54 17.65
CA ASP A 248 -15.30 -7.18 17.24
C ASP A 248 -15.62 -6.25 18.43
N ALA A 249 -16.07 -6.81 19.55
CA ALA A 249 -16.29 -6.09 20.80
C ALA A 249 -15.00 -5.59 21.47
N ASP A 250 -13.87 -6.26 21.20
CA ASP A 250 -12.57 -5.98 21.81
C ASP A 250 -11.71 -5.04 20.95
N LYS A 251 -12.14 -4.74 19.72
CA LYS A 251 -11.46 -3.80 18.85
C LYS A 251 -11.66 -2.36 19.33
N PRO A 252 -10.60 -1.63 19.70
CA PRO A 252 -10.72 -0.24 20.15
C PRO A 252 -11.13 0.69 18.99
N THR A 253 -11.89 1.73 19.31
CA THR A 253 -12.16 2.83 18.40
C THR A 253 -10.98 3.78 18.38
N VAL A 254 -10.38 3.96 17.21
CA VAL A 254 -9.15 4.74 17.02
C VAL A 254 -9.45 5.99 16.20
N TYR A 255 -9.10 7.13 16.76
CA TYR A 255 -9.12 8.41 16.08
C TYR A 255 -7.71 8.76 15.59
N MET A 256 -7.49 8.76 14.29
CA MET A 256 -6.24 9.22 13.71
C MET A 256 -6.35 10.70 13.35
N CYS A 257 -5.56 11.54 14.00
CA CYS A 257 -5.51 12.96 13.74
C CYS A 257 -4.98 13.27 12.34
N GLY A 258 -5.37 14.40 11.78
CA GLY A 258 -4.72 14.93 10.58
C GLY A 258 -3.34 15.50 10.88
N THR A 259 -2.59 15.78 9.81
CA THR A 259 -1.19 16.21 9.92
C THR A 259 -1.00 17.64 10.43
N SER A 260 -2.03 18.49 10.35
CA SER A 260 -1.97 19.92 10.73
C SER A 260 -2.93 20.32 11.82
N SER A 261 -3.82 19.41 12.23
CA SER A 261 -4.81 19.67 13.28
C SER A 261 -5.34 18.38 13.87
N TYR A 262 -5.49 18.29 15.18
CA TYR A 262 -6.19 17.18 15.82
C TYR A 262 -7.72 17.26 15.68
N LEU A 263 -8.25 18.33 15.09
CA LEU A 263 -9.65 18.44 14.68
C LEU A 263 -9.85 18.12 13.18
N THR A 264 -8.94 17.33 12.61
CA THR A 264 -9.12 16.68 11.31
C THR A 264 -8.86 15.19 11.46
N THR A 265 -9.56 14.35 10.68
CA THR A 265 -9.40 12.90 10.73
C THR A 265 -9.56 12.26 9.35
N ALA A 266 -9.20 10.98 9.27
CA ALA A 266 -9.25 10.20 8.04
C ALA A 266 -10.63 9.53 7.86
N PRO A 267 -11.41 9.87 6.81
CA PRO A 267 -12.54 9.07 6.36
C PRO A 267 -12.15 7.64 5.99
N LYS A 268 -13.16 6.75 5.89
CA LYS A 268 -12.98 5.30 5.63
C LYS A 268 -12.16 4.94 4.38
N ASP A 269 -12.18 5.78 3.34
CA ASP A 269 -11.55 5.50 2.06
C ASP A 269 -10.08 5.97 1.99
N MET A 270 -9.54 6.53 3.08
CA MET A 270 -8.14 6.95 3.16
C MET A 270 -7.21 5.81 3.57
N TYR A 271 -5.95 5.90 3.11
CA TYR A 271 -4.86 4.98 3.50
C TYR A 271 -4.74 4.84 5.02
N GLN A 272 -4.87 5.95 5.76
CA GLN A 272 -4.75 5.99 7.22
C GLN A 272 -5.85 5.18 7.91
N ALA A 273 -7.07 5.18 7.38
CA ALA A 273 -8.16 4.35 7.91
C ALA A 273 -7.83 2.86 7.71
N SER A 274 -7.17 2.48 6.60
CA SER A 274 -6.75 1.10 6.37
C SER A 274 -5.69 0.62 7.35
N ILE A 275 -4.79 1.50 7.80
CA ILE A 275 -3.81 1.18 8.86
C ILE A 275 -4.55 0.79 10.15
N VAL A 276 -5.52 1.58 10.57
CA VAL A 276 -6.31 1.33 11.79
C VAL A 276 -7.06 0.01 11.70
N THR A 277 -7.77 -0.22 10.59
CA THR A 277 -8.61 -1.41 10.44
C THR A 277 -7.79 -2.69 10.29
N SER A 278 -6.68 -2.66 9.55
CA SER A 278 -5.75 -3.79 9.45
C SER A 278 -5.15 -4.16 10.81
N ALA A 279 -4.81 -3.17 11.62
CA ALA A 279 -4.25 -3.38 12.95
C ALA A 279 -5.28 -3.84 14.01
N GLY A 280 -6.51 -4.18 13.62
CA GLY A 280 -7.54 -4.67 14.53
C GLY A 280 -8.27 -3.56 15.31
N GLY A 281 -8.21 -2.31 14.85
CA GLY A 281 -8.98 -1.19 15.39
C GLY A 281 -10.26 -0.90 14.58
N LYS A 282 -11.11 -0.01 15.08
CA LYS A 282 -12.24 0.61 14.39
C LYS A 282 -11.91 2.06 14.11
N ASN A 283 -11.91 2.48 12.85
CA ASN A 283 -11.64 3.88 12.54
C ASN A 283 -12.79 4.78 12.97
N ALA A 284 -12.53 5.76 13.83
CA ALA A 284 -13.55 6.70 14.31
C ALA A 284 -14.14 7.56 13.18
N GLY A 285 -13.40 7.75 12.08
CA GLY A 285 -13.83 8.49 10.89
C GLY A 285 -14.67 7.71 9.87
N ASP A 286 -15.05 6.45 10.13
CA ASP A 286 -15.75 5.58 9.16
C ASP A 286 -17.10 6.12 8.68
N SER A 287 -17.77 6.96 9.47
CA SER A 287 -19.01 7.62 9.08
C SER A 287 -18.80 8.85 8.20
N LEU A 288 -17.57 9.32 8.05
CA LEU A 288 -17.21 10.45 7.21
C LEU A 288 -16.98 9.98 5.77
N GLU A 289 -17.36 10.83 4.81
CA GLU A 289 -17.17 10.57 3.40
C GLU A 289 -16.01 11.40 2.84
N GLY A 290 -15.34 10.89 1.82
CA GLY A 290 -14.26 11.56 1.12
C GLY A 290 -12.96 10.75 1.10
N ASP A 291 -12.01 11.25 0.31
CA ASP A 291 -10.67 10.68 0.09
C ASP A 291 -9.54 11.61 0.60
N SER A 292 -9.89 12.54 1.47
CA SER A 292 -8.95 13.52 2.05
C SER A 292 -9.28 13.81 3.50
N TRP A 293 -8.30 14.34 4.22
CA TRP A 293 -8.46 14.77 5.61
C TRP A 293 -9.70 15.68 5.76
N THR A 294 -10.57 15.32 6.68
CA THR A 294 -11.86 16.00 6.91
C THR A 294 -11.86 16.71 8.24
N ASP A 295 -12.18 18.01 8.20
CA ASP A 295 -12.34 18.83 9.41
C ASP A 295 -13.56 18.37 10.19
N ILE A 296 -13.43 18.32 11.52
CA ILE A 296 -14.52 18.01 12.44
C ILE A 296 -14.57 19.05 13.57
N SER A 297 -15.71 19.13 14.26
CA SER A 297 -15.85 19.95 15.45
C SER A 297 -15.48 19.18 16.73
N TYR A 298 -15.29 19.91 17.83
CA TYR A 298 -15.12 19.29 19.16
C TYR A 298 -16.29 18.37 19.53
N GLU A 299 -17.51 18.81 19.24
CA GLU A 299 -18.73 18.04 19.53
C GLU A 299 -18.73 16.70 18.75
N GLN A 300 -18.23 16.69 17.50
CA GLN A 300 -18.10 15.48 16.72
C GLN A 300 -17.04 14.55 17.32
N LEU A 301 -15.87 15.05 17.69
CA LEU A 301 -14.83 14.24 18.33
C LEU A 301 -15.31 13.68 19.68
N ILE A 302 -15.98 14.49 20.49
CA ILE A 302 -16.58 14.04 21.76
C ILE A 302 -17.65 12.96 21.51
N ALA A 303 -18.47 13.13 20.47
CA ALA A 303 -19.49 12.14 20.12
C ALA A 303 -18.90 10.82 19.59
N MET A 304 -17.79 10.88 18.85
CA MET A 304 -17.03 9.69 18.45
C MET A 304 -16.44 8.95 19.65
N ASN A 305 -16.03 9.68 20.69
CA ASN A 305 -15.50 9.19 21.97
C ASN A 305 -14.48 8.04 21.77
N PRO A 306 -13.38 8.25 21.03
CA PRO A 306 -12.42 7.19 20.73
C PRO A 306 -11.73 6.65 21.97
N ASP A 307 -11.38 5.35 21.94
CA ASP A 307 -10.59 4.69 22.97
C ASP A 307 -9.11 5.05 22.87
N VAL A 308 -8.64 5.34 21.66
CA VAL A 308 -7.25 5.68 21.35
C VAL A 308 -7.22 6.86 20.37
N ILE A 309 -6.32 7.81 20.61
CA ILE A 309 -5.98 8.90 19.67
C ILE A 309 -4.56 8.69 19.17
N ILE A 310 -4.38 8.68 17.85
CA ILE A 310 -3.08 8.58 17.20
C ILE A 310 -2.75 9.90 16.50
N ILE A 311 -1.59 10.44 16.82
CA ILE A 311 -1.01 11.60 16.14
C ILE A 311 -0.03 11.06 15.10
N PRO A 312 -0.29 11.24 13.79
CA PRO A 312 0.56 10.72 12.73
C PRO A 312 1.91 11.44 12.68
N THR A 313 2.78 10.98 11.80
CA THR A 313 4.05 11.64 11.50
C THR A 313 3.78 12.97 10.80
N ASN A 314 3.40 13.98 11.57
CA ASN A 314 3.02 15.26 11.01
C ASN A 314 4.21 16.16 10.71
N ASN A 315 4.07 16.91 9.67
CA ASN A 315 4.83 18.10 9.24
C ASN A 315 6.35 18.11 9.48
N MET A 316 7.00 16.95 9.32
CA MET A 316 8.47 16.81 9.48
C MET A 316 9.25 17.77 8.58
N ALA A 317 8.66 18.26 7.49
CA ALA A 317 9.29 19.21 6.59
C ALA A 317 9.66 20.54 7.27
N ASN A 318 9.00 20.89 8.38
CA ASN A 318 9.32 22.07 9.19
C ASN A 318 10.16 21.74 10.44
N GLY A 319 10.38 20.44 10.72
CA GLY A 319 11.20 19.97 11.85
C GLY A 319 10.53 20.09 13.22
N GLN A 320 9.26 20.49 13.25
CA GLN A 320 8.43 20.54 14.46
C GLN A 320 7.02 20.07 14.09
N PRO A 321 6.32 19.33 14.96
CA PRO A 321 4.92 18.99 14.77
C PRO A 321 4.04 20.23 14.90
N ASP A 322 2.92 20.27 14.18
CA ASP A 322 1.95 21.38 14.28
C ASP A 322 1.18 21.34 15.61
N PHE A 323 1.11 20.17 16.26
CA PHE A 323 0.58 19.95 17.60
C PHE A 323 1.16 18.66 18.20
N THR A 324 0.98 18.47 19.50
CA THR A 324 1.59 17.36 20.26
C THR A 324 0.53 16.54 21.02
N ALA A 325 0.90 15.36 21.49
CA ALA A 325 0.04 14.55 22.37
C ALA A 325 -0.26 15.29 23.70
N ASP A 326 0.70 16.03 24.22
CA ASP A 326 0.51 16.83 25.46
C ASP A 326 -0.52 17.95 25.28
N GLU A 327 -0.58 18.58 24.09
CA GLU A 327 -1.60 19.58 23.78
C GLU A 327 -2.99 18.94 23.72
N VAL A 328 -3.14 17.78 23.07
CA VAL A 328 -4.40 17.02 23.03
C VAL A 328 -4.82 16.57 24.43
N MET A 329 -3.86 16.06 25.22
CA MET A 329 -4.08 15.58 26.59
C MET A 329 -4.47 16.70 27.56
N SER A 330 -3.98 17.92 27.34
CA SER A 330 -4.27 19.09 28.19
C SER A 330 -5.46 19.93 27.74
N ASP A 331 -6.09 19.59 26.62
CA ASP A 331 -7.24 20.31 26.12
C ASP A 331 -8.50 20.04 26.99
N GLU A 332 -8.92 21.08 27.74
CA GLU A 332 -10.07 21.02 28.66
C GLU A 332 -11.38 20.59 27.98
N GLN A 333 -11.52 20.81 26.65
CA GLN A 333 -12.71 20.41 25.91
C GLN A 333 -12.72 18.90 25.65
N LEU A 334 -11.55 18.24 25.64
CA LEU A 334 -11.41 16.80 25.37
C LEU A 334 -11.27 15.93 26.63
N LYS A 335 -11.26 16.52 27.82
CA LYS A 335 -11.04 15.81 29.10
C LYS A 335 -12.00 14.65 29.37
N GLU A 336 -13.20 14.66 28.78
CA GLU A 336 -14.19 13.60 28.92
C GLU A 336 -14.06 12.51 27.86
N VAL A 337 -13.23 12.68 26.81
CA VAL A 337 -12.97 11.68 25.80
C VAL A 337 -12.20 10.49 26.39
N ALA A 338 -12.61 9.27 26.09
CA ALA A 338 -12.06 8.06 26.68
C ALA A 338 -10.53 7.97 26.52
N ALA A 339 -10.00 8.25 25.34
CA ALA A 339 -8.56 8.28 25.07
C ALA A 339 -7.80 9.26 25.98
N VAL A 340 -8.33 10.47 26.19
CA VAL A 340 -7.69 11.49 27.03
C VAL A 340 -7.74 11.08 28.50
N LYS A 341 -8.90 10.61 28.99
CA LYS A 341 -9.06 10.10 30.37
C LYS A 341 -8.09 8.98 30.71
N ASN A 342 -7.88 8.07 29.75
CA ASN A 342 -7.07 6.87 29.94
C ASN A 342 -5.59 7.09 29.57
N GLY A 343 -5.20 8.29 29.12
CA GLY A 343 -3.85 8.59 28.66
C GLY A 343 -3.45 7.82 27.39
N ALA A 344 -4.43 7.40 26.57
CA ALA A 344 -4.24 6.66 25.35
C ALA A 344 -4.13 7.58 24.12
N VAL A 345 -3.25 8.58 24.20
CA VAL A 345 -2.91 9.50 23.12
C VAL A 345 -1.44 9.28 22.77
N TYR A 346 -1.18 8.84 21.55
CA TYR A 346 0.15 8.40 21.13
C TYR A 346 0.63 9.14 19.88
N ASN A 347 1.91 9.55 19.87
CA ASN A 347 2.59 10.00 18.66
C ASN A 347 3.10 8.79 17.88
N MET A 348 2.92 8.76 16.56
CA MET A 348 3.72 7.89 15.70
C MET A 348 5.18 8.33 15.73
N PRO A 349 6.14 7.40 15.70
CA PRO A 349 7.55 7.73 15.62
C PRO A 349 7.89 8.59 14.39
N THR A 350 8.67 9.65 14.58
CA THR A 350 8.96 10.66 13.55
C THR A 350 10.41 10.63 13.06
N GLY A 351 11.24 9.76 13.65
CA GLY A 351 12.69 9.69 13.37
C GLY A 351 13.06 8.98 12.05
N PHE A 352 12.08 8.46 11.33
CA PHE A 352 12.27 7.62 10.14
C PHE A 352 11.44 8.14 8.96
N GLU A 353 10.67 7.28 8.29
CA GLU A 353 9.66 7.70 7.33
C GLU A 353 8.30 7.94 8.02
N ALA A 354 7.39 8.56 7.28
CA ALA A 354 6.01 8.76 7.71
C ALA A 354 5.23 7.46 7.56
N TRP A 355 5.12 6.65 8.60
CA TRP A 355 4.44 5.35 8.58
C TRP A 355 2.92 5.44 8.42
N ASP A 356 2.37 6.63 8.55
CA ASP A 356 0.98 6.95 8.21
C ASP A 356 0.76 7.23 6.70
N SER A 357 1.83 7.18 5.90
CA SER A 357 1.80 7.48 4.47
C SER A 357 2.17 6.24 3.65
N PRO A 358 1.73 6.15 2.37
CA PRO A 358 2.07 5.03 1.48
C PRO A 358 3.51 5.13 0.95
N VAL A 359 4.47 5.23 1.86
CA VAL A 359 5.92 5.11 1.60
C VAL A 359 6.34 3.65 1.69
N PRO A 360 7.53 3.27 1.19
CA PRO A 360 7.96 1.86 1.27
C PRO A 360 7.93 1.26 2.68
N SER A 361 8.29 2.03 3.71
CA SER A 361 8.20 1.58 5.10
C SER A 361 6.82 1.80 5.72
N GLY A 362 5.83 2.31 5.00
CA GLY A 362 4.47 2.57 5.52
C GLY A 362 3.77 1.33 6.08
N VAL A 363 4.12 0.14 5.57
CA VAL A 363 3.63 -1.15 6.10
C VAL A 363 4.01 -1.35 7.58
N LEU A 364 5.09 -0.72 8.07
CA LEU A 364 5.47 -0.71 9.48
C LEU A 364 4.46 0.04 10.36
N GLY A 365 3.70 0.98 9.77
CA GLY A 365 2.62 1.67 10.48
C GLY A 365 1.52 0.71 10.94
N MET A 366 1.21 -0.32 10.16
CA MET A 366 0.24 -1.35 10.54
C MET A 366 0.76 -2.20 11.70
N LEU A 367 2.03 -2.61 11.65
CA LEU A 367 2.68 -3.37 12.75
C LEU A 367 2.78 -2.54 14.04
N TRP A 368 3.22 -1.27 13.92
CA TRP A 368 3.29 -0.37 15.06
C TRP A 368 1.92 -0.16 15.71
N MET A 369 0.90 0.06 14.88
CA MET A 369 -0.48 0.22 15.34
C MET A 369 -0.96 -1.06 16.03
N THR A 370 -0.68 -2.25 15.47
CA THR A 370 -1.02 -3.53 16.11
C THR A 370 -0.37 -3.66 17.48
N ALA A 371 0.92 -3.32 17.60
CA ALA A 371 1.62 -3.37 18.89
C ALA A 371 1.07 -2.35 19.92
N LYS A 372 0.53 -1.21 19.46
CA LYS A 372 -0.10 -0.22 20.35
C LYS A 372 -1.50 -0.61 20.78
N LEU A 373 -2.29 -1.19 19.89
CA LEU A 373 -3.68 -1.54 20.16
C LEU A 373 -3.80 -2.89 20.90
N HIS A 374 -2.90 -3.83 20.62
CA HIS A 374 -2.97 -5.22 21.04
C HIS A 374 -1.61 -5.74 21.53
N PRO A 375 -1.05 -5.14 22.61
CA PRO A 375 0.27 -5.52 23.12
C PRO A 375 0.33 -6.97 23.64
N GLU A 376 -0.81 -7.61 23.88
CA GLU A 376 -0.94 -9.00 24.28
C GLU A 376 -0.70 -10.01 23.13
N VAL A 377 -0.85 -9.58 21.87
CA VAL A 377 -0.60 -10.43 20.69
C VAL A 377 0.67 -10.05 19.94
N TYR A 378 1.13 -8.79 20.07
CA TYR A 378 2.33 -8.31 19.43
C TYR A 378 2.96 -7.16 20.22
N THR A 379 4.18 -7.36 20.71
CA THR A 379 4.85 -6.42 21.58
C THR A 379 5.62 -5.32 20.84
N MET A 380 5.92 -4.22 21.52
CA MET A 380 6.77 -3.15 20.95
C MET A 380 8.21 -3.60 20.70
N GLU A 381 8.71 -4.56 21.45
CA GLU A 381 10.03 -5.17 21.23
C GLU A 381 10.05 -5.99 19.93
N GLU A 382 9.01 -6.79 19.67
CA GLU A 382 8.86 -7.52 18.41
C GLU A 382 8.74 -6.56 17.23
N PHE A 383 7.93 -5.51 17.37
CA PHE A 383 7.83 -4.45 16.35
C PHE A 383 9.18 -3.79 16.08
N ALA A 384 9.93 -3.43 17.13
CA ALA A 384 11.23 -2.78 16.98
C ALA A 384 12.23 -3.67 16.20
N ALA A 385 12.19 -4.99 16.45
CA ALA A 385 13.00 -5.96 15.71
C ALA A 385 12.60 -6.06 14.23
N ASP A 386 11.31 -6.14 13.93
CA ASP A 386 10.80 -6.17 12.55
C ASP A 386 11.13 -4.88 11.79
N ALA A 387 11.01 -3.73 12.44
CA ALA A 387 11.33 -2.44 11.84
C ALA A 387 12.83 -2.29 11.56
N ALA A 388 13.68 -2.73 12.50
CA ALA A 388 15.13 -2.72 12.30
C ALA A 388 15.56 -3.61 11.14
N ASP A 389 14.99 -4.81 11.02
CA ASP A 389 15.25 -5.72 9.91
C ASP A 389 14.78 -5.12 8.56
N PHE A 390 13.61 -4.47 8.52
CA PHE A 390 13.11 -3.80 7.34
C PHE A 390 14.08 -2.71 6.84
N TYR A 391 14.48 -1.79 7.71
CA TYR A 391 15.38 -0.70 7.34
C TYR A 391 16.77 -1.19 6.96
N LYS A 392 17.28 -2.23 7.65
CA LYS A 392 18.56 -2.85 7.29
C LYS A 392 18.51 -3.46 5.89
N THR A 393 17.42 -4.19 5.59
CA THR A 393 17.26 -4.91 4.32
C THR A 393 17.07 -3.98 3.13
N PHE A 394 16.17 -2.98 3.24
CA PHE A 394 15.77 -2.17 2.10
C PHE A 394 16.46 -0.81 2.01
N TYR A 395 16.93 -0.28 3.13
CA TYR A 395 17.57 1.04 3.17
C TYR A 395 19.06 0.98 3.56
N GLY A 396 19.53 -0.16 4.05
CA GLY A 396 20.95 -0.41 4.31
C GLY A 396 21.52 0.25 5.56
N PHE A 397 20.68 0.76 6.48
CA PHE A 397 21.17 1.33 7.75
C PHE A 397 20.67 0.54 8.97
N ASP A 398 21.42 0.64 10.07
CA ASP A 398 21.03 0.07 11.35
C ASP A 398 20.13 1.08 12.09
N MET A 399 18.88 0.67 12.35
CA MET A 399 17.89 1.49 13.02
C MET A 399 18.19 1.58 14.53
N ASP A 400 18.21 2.80 15.08
CA ASP A 400 18.21 3.00 16.54
C ASP A 400 16.78 2.80 17.07
N THR A 401 16.56 1.65 17.71
CA THR A 401 15.26 1.27 18.28
C THR A 401 14.96 1.91 19.62
N SER A 402 15.92 2.59 20.25
CA SER A 402 15.76 3.20 21.59
C SER A 402 14.66 4.26 21.62
N SER A 403 14.50 5.02 20.52
CA SER A 403 13.44 6.03 20.39
C SER A 403 12.03 5.44 20.37
N ILE A 404 11.89 4.18 19.94
CA ILE A 404 10.61 3.46 19.92
C ILE A 404 10.33 2.84 21.28
N LEU A 405 11.35 2.21 21.88
CA LEU A 405 11.22 1.50 23.16
C LEU A 405 11.19 2.47 24.36
N GLY A 406 11.86 3.64 24.25
CA GLY A 406 11.91 4.64 25.31
C GLY A 406 10.57 5.29 25.65
N GLU A 407 9.68 5.46 24.66
CA GLU A 407 8.32 5.98 24.87
C GLU A 407 7.43 5.02 25.69
N THR A 408 7.81 3.74 25.78
CA THR A 408 7.08 2.72 26.56
C THR A 408 7.51 2.65 28.01
N VAL A 409 8.74 3.06 28.35
CA VAL A 409 9.32 2.94 29.70
C VAL A 409 8.91 4.09 30.63
N GLU A 410 8.66 5.28 30.12
CA GLU A 410 8.29 6.43 30.96
C GLU A 410 6.85 6.38 31.50
N LYS A 411 5.96 5.52 30.95
CA LYS A 411 4.57 5.37 31.43
C LYS A 411 4.33 4.17 32.35
N ALA A 412 5.32 3.34 32.58
CA ALA A 412 5.24 2.17 33.48
C ALA A 412 5.80 2.45 34.90
N ALA A 413 6.26 3.65 35.20
CA ALA A 413 6.71 4.12 36.51
C ALA A 413 5.78 5.20 37.06
#